data_565225c39934d160be2aa6caf0727727
#
_entry.id   565225c39934d160be2aa6caf0727727
#
_cell.length_a   1.000
_cell.length_b   1.000
_cell.length_c   1.000
_cell.angle_alpha   90.00
_cell.angle_beta   90.00
_cell.angle_gamma   90.00
#
_symmetry.space_group_name_H-M   'P 1'
#
loop_
_entity.id
_entity.type
_entity.pdbx_description
1 polymer ?
#
loop_
_entity_poly.entity_id
_entity_poly.type
_entity_poly.pdbx_seq_one_letter_code
_entity_poly.pdbx_strand_id
1 'polypeptide(L)'
;MNQIVQEPIKVAFRDRLTRDEWRRMGAMFGFILFLHVAGASLMWKATTGNYVLADGTLFGWGTAALAYILGMRHAFDADHISAIDNTTRKLMSEGQRPLAVGFFFSLGHSSVVFLLTILLGFGIKTLGSQLNNDDSALQHYTGLIGISVSGTFLMIIGILNLIVLISIVGVFIKMRQGAYNEEELEKHLDSRGLLMRFFGPIARRIDASWKMYPLGILFGLGFDTATEVGLLILAGSSTIAGLPWWAMISLPFFFAGGMSLLDTIDGSFMNFAYGWAFSKPVRKVYYNIIITGLSVAVALFVGGLQILQIFAQQLNLTGGIWDSALAFNLNSAGYFIVGSFVVVWAVALLLWKYGKIEERWHNKAHAAQLSRGEESD
;
A
#
# COMPACT_ATOMS: atom_id res chain seq x y z
N MET A 1 18.16 -26.39 -39.23
CA MET A 1 18.66 -26.61 -37.86
C MET A 1 17.51 -26.34 -36.88
N ASN A 2 16.95 -27.42 -36.30
CA ASN A 2 15.83 -27.34 -35.38
C ASN A 2 16.30 -26.67 -34.07
N GLN A 3 15.93 -25.40 -33.84
CA GLN A 3 16.02 -24.82 -32.52
C GLN A 3 14.91 -25.44 -31.67
N ILE A 4 15.33 -26.27 -30.75
CA ILE A 4 14.46 -26.82 -29.66
C ILE A 4 13.95 -25.61 -28.87
N VAL A 5 12.68 -25.30 -29.09
CA VAL A 5 11.96 -24.36 -28.22
C VAL A 5 11.96 -25.01 -26.83
N GLN A 6 12.89 -24.62 -25.99
CA GLN A 6 12.84 -25.01 -24.56
C GLN A 6 11.55 -24.48 -23.96
N GLU A 7 10.65 -25.39 -23.62
CA GLU A 7 9.50 -25.06 -22.78
C GLU A 7 9.97 -24.34 -21.51
N PRO A 8 9.30 -23.27 -21.09
CA PRO A 8 9.67 -22.56 -19.86
C PRO A 8 9.57 -23.55 -18.69
N ILE A 9 10.69 -23.81 -18.06
CA ILE A 9 10.75 -24.62 -16.83
C ILE A 9 9.71 -24.03 -15.87
N LYS A 10 8.67 -24.80 -15.53
CA LYS A 10 7.70 -24.43 -14.51
C LYS A 10 8.40 -24.48 -13.14
N VAL A 11 9.08 -23.38 -12.79
CA VAL A 11 9.68 -23.24 -11.47
C VAL A 11 8.56 -23.28 -10.43
N ALA A 12 8.58 -24.25 -9.54
CA ALA A 12 7.62 -24.37 -8.46
C ALA A 12 7.65 -23.08 -7.61
N PHE A 13 6.50 -22.69 -7.04
CA PHE A 13 6.40 -21.47 -6.23
C PHE A 13 7.44 -21.43 -5.09
N ARG A 14 7.77 -22.58 -4.53
CA ARG A 14 8.78 -22.77 -3.50
C ARG A 14 10.18 -22.34 -3.95
N ASP A 15 10.52 -22.54 -5.21
CA ASP A 15 11.86 -22.28 -5.76
C ASP A 15 12.02 -20.85 -6.28
N ARG A 16 10.97 -20.04 -6.20
CA ARG A 16 10.98 -18.62 -6.61
C ARG A 16 11.53 -17.69 -5.56
N LEU A 17 11.64 -18.15 -4.30
CA LEU A 17 12.15 -17.39 -3.17
C LEU A 17 13.46 -18.00 -2.66
N THR A 18 14.40 -17.14 -2.30
CA THR A 18 15.61 -17.52 -1.60
C THR A 18 15.30 -17.98 -0.17
N ARG A 19 16.24 -18.72 0.46
CA ARG A 19 16.09 -19.14 1.86
C ARG A 19 15.94 -17.95 2.81
N ASP A 20 16.61 -16.84 2.53
CA ASP A 20 16.52 -15.64 3.37
C ASP A 20 15.19 -14.92 3.19
N GLU A 21 14.61 -14.92 2.00
CA GLU A 21 13.25 -14.40 1.75
C GLU A 21 12.21 -15.25 2.48
N TRP A 22 12.34 -16.58 2.47
CA TRP A 22 11.48 -17.46 3.26
C TRP A 22 11.59 -17.21 4.77
N ARG A 23 12.80 -16.96 5.28
CA ARG A 23 13.01 -16.61 6.68
C ARG A 23 12.36 -15.27 7.04
N ARG A 24 12.50 -14.26 6.17
CA ARG A 24 11.86 -12.94 6.36
C ARG A 24 10.35 -13.06 6.35
N MET A 25 9.76 -13.78 5.40
CA MET A 25 8.32 -14.05 5.36
C MET A 25 7.87 -14.80 6.62
N GLY A 26 8.59 -15.85 7.00
CA GLY A 26 8.31 -16.60 8.22
C GLY A 26 8.35 -15.73 9.48
N ALA A 27 9.31 -14.79 9.57
CA ALA A 27 9.40 -13.85 10.69
C ALA A 27 8.23 -12.87 10.72
N MET A 28 7.84 -12.30 9.56
CA MET A 28 6.70 -11.40 9.47
C MET A 28 5.38 -12.09 9.86
N PHE A 29 5.07 -13.24 9.24
CA PHE A 29 3.86 -13.99 9.57
C PHE A 29 3.90 -14.57 11.00
N GLY A 30 5.08 -14.94 11.50
CA GLY A 30 5.28 -15.34 12.89
C GLY A 30 4.99 -14.21 13.87
N PHE A 31 5.40 -12.98 13.56
CA PHE A 31 5.05 -11.80 14.36
C PHE A 31 3.55 -11.47 14.29
N ILE A 32 2.94 -11.56 13.10
CA ILE A 32 1.50 -11.39 12.94
C ILE A 32 0.74 -12.45 13.75
N LEU A 33 1.18 -13.71 13.71
CA LEU A 33 0.62 -14.77 14.55
C LEU A 33 0.76 -14.44 16.04
N PHE A 34 1.91 -13.91 16.45
CA PHE A 34 2.11 -13.45 17.83
C PHE A 34 1.08 -12.38 18.23
N LEU A 35 0.78 -11.40 17.36
CA LEU A 35 -0.25 -10.40 17.64
C LEU A 35 -1.62 -11.06 17.88
N HIS A 36 -2.00 -12.04 17.05
CA HIS A 36 -3.25 -12.77 17.22
C HIS A 36 -3.30 -13.58 18.51
N VAL A 37 -2.23 -14.31 18.81
CA VAL A 37 -2.14 -15.14 20.02
C VAL A 37 -2.12 -14.27 21.28
N ALA A 38 -1.36 -13.17 21.28
CA ALA A 38 -1.32 -12.23 22.40
C ALA A 38 -2.70 -11.58 22.64
N GLY A 39 -3.33 -11.07 21.56
CA GLY A 39 -4.68 -10.51 21.64
C GLY A 39 -5.71 -11.53 22.15
N ALA A 40 -5.69 -12.75 21.62
CA ALA A 40 -6.59 -13.82 22.04
C ALA A 40 -6.37 -14.23 23.50
N SER A 41 -5.13 -14.32 23.95
CA SER A 41 -4.79 -14.67 25.33
C SER A 41 -5.28 -13.61 26.34
N LEU A 42 -5.07 -12.32 26.00
CA LEU A 42 -5.57 -11.20 26.81
C LEU A 42 -7.10 -11.18 26.82
N MET A 43 -7.74 -11.37 25.68
CA MET A 43 -9.20 -11.41 25.57
C MET A 43 -9.79 -12.59 26.34
N TRP A 44 -9.20 -13.78 26.21
CA TRP A 44 -9.60 -14.96 26.99
C TRP A 44 -9.61 -14.66 28.49
N LYS A 45 -8.52 -14.06 29.00
CA LYS A 45 -8.44 -13.64 30.40
C LYS A 45 -9.48 -12.57 30.74
N ALA A 46 -9.76 -11.62 29.83
CA ALA A 46 -10.74 -10.58 30.06
C ALA A 46 -12.17 -11.11 30.14
N THR A 47 -12.54 -12.15 29.38
CA THR A 47 -13.88 -12.75 29.41
C THR A 47 -14.21 -13.37 30.76
N THR A 48 -13.22 -13.79 31.58
CA THR A 48 -13.45 -14.32 32.93
C THR A 48 -13.91 -13.25 33.90
N GLY A 49 -13.69 -11.96 33.60
CA GLY A 49 -14.08 -10.83 34.45
C GLY A 49 -15.51 -10.34 34.25
N ASN A 50 -16.22 -10.84 33.23
CA ASN A 50 -17.59 -10.43 32.86
C ASN A 50 -17.77 -8.89 32.82
N TYR A 51 -16.80 -8.20 32.25
CA TYR A 51 -16.86 -6.74 32.13
C TYR A 51 -17.98 -6.31 31.18
N VAL A 52 -18.70 -5.24 31.55
CA VAL A 52 -19.78 -4.65 30.76
C VAL A 52 -19.34 -3.27 30.30
N LEU A 53 -19.49 -2.98 29.01
CA LEU A 53 -19.20 -1.67 28.43
C LEU A 53 -20.26 -0.63 28.82
N ALA A 54 -19.98 0.65 28.54
CA ALA A 54 -20.89 1.75 28.92
C ALA A 54 -22.27 1.66 28.19
N ASP A 55 -22.36 0.97 27.08
CA ASP A 55 -23.60 0.70 26.34
C ASP A 55 -24.37 -0.54 26.80
N GLY A 56 -23.90 -1.21 27.86
CA GLY A 56 -24.48 -2.42 28.38
C GLY A 56 -24.06 -3.73 27.67
N THR A 57 -23.20 -3.68 26.66
CA THR A 57 -22.69 -4.87 26.00
C THR A 57 -21.55 -5.53 26.78
N LEU A 58 -21.42 -6.86 26.66
CA LEU A 58 -20.32 -7.59 27.30
C LEU A 58 -19.02 -7.39 26.50
N PHE A 59 -17.94 -7.00 27.24
CA PHE A 59 -16.59 -7.00 26.68
C PHE A 59 -16.09 -8.43 26.49
N GLY A 60 -15.88 -8.83 25.24
CA GLY A 60 -15.53 -10.21 24.93
C GLY A 60 -15.20 -10.42 23.46
N TRP A 61 -15.42 -11.65 22.99
CA TRP A 61 -15.05 -12.02 21.60
C TRP A 61 -15.77 -11.21 20.52
N GLY A 62 -16.99 -10.71 20.78
CA GLY A 62 -17.69 -9.81 19.86
C GLY A 62 -16.93 -8.49 19.69
N THR A 63 -16.44 -7.93 20.78
CA THR A 63 -15.61 -6.71 20.80
C THR A 63 -14.27 -6.93 20.12
N ALA A 64 -13.65 -8.11 20.34
CA ALA A 64 -12.41 -8.52 19.68
C ALA A 64 -12.62 -8.65 18.16
N ALA A 65 -13.70 -9.30 17.75
CA ALA A 65 -14.04 -9.45 16.32
C ALA A 65 -14.27 -8.09 15.66
N LEU A 66 -14.94 -7.16 16.34
CA LEU A 66 -15.14 -5.80 15.85
C LEU A 66 -13.79 -5.09 15.65
N ALA A 67 -12.91 -5.11 16.65
CA ALA A 67 -11.58 -4.52 16.55
C ALA A 67 -10.76 -5.13 15.40
N TYR A 68 -10.83 -6.44 15.22
CA TYR A 68 -10.17 -7.15 14.13
C TYR A 68 -10.71 -6.74 12.74
N ILE A 69 -12.03 -6.66 12.59
CA ILE A 69 -12.69 -6.22 11.37
C ILE A 69 -12.34 -4.78 11.05
N LEU A 70 -12.29 -3.90 12.07
CA LEU A 70 -11.87 -2.51 11.89
C LEU A 70 -10.42 -2.44 11.37
N GLY A 71 -9.51 -3.24 11.92
CA GLY A 71 -8.13 -3.33 11.44
C GLY A 71 -8.02 -3.86 10.01
N MET A 72 -8.75 -4.92 9.68
CA MET A 72 -8.79 -5.43 8.30
C MET A 72 -9.37 -4.39 7.33
N ARG A 73 -10.44 -3.69 7.72
CA ARG A 73 -11.03 -2.65 6.89
C ARG A 73 -10.07 -1.49 6.66
N HIS A 74 -9.31 -1.11 7.69
CA HIS A 74 -8.33 -0.04 7.60
C HIS A 74 -7.21 -0.34 6.59
N ALA A 75 -6.76 -1.59 6.50
CA ALA A 75 -5.81 -2.00 5.45
C ALA A 75 -6.34 -1.78 4.01
N PHE A 76 -7.65 -1.66 3.83
CA PHE A 76 -8.27 -1.33 2.53
C PHE A 76 -8.44 0.19 2.31
N ASP A 77 -7.95 1.05 3.20
CA ASP A 77 -8.02 2.48 2.95
C ASP A 77 -7.12 2.86 1.77
N ALA A 78 -7.59 3.81 0.99
CA ALA A 78 -7.01 4.14 -0.32
C ALA A 78 -5.54 4.57 -0.24
N ASP A 79 -5.16 5.27 0.82
CA ASP A 79 -3.83 5.75 1.08
C ASP A 79 -2.88 4.61 1.51
N HIS A 80 -3.35 3.62 2.30
CA HIS A 80 -2.59 2.41 2.64
C HIS A 80 -2.19 1.65 1.38
N ILE A 81 -3.18 1.27 0.56
CA ILE A 81 -2.97 0.52 -0.68
C ILE A 81 -2.02 1.29 -1.60
N SER A 82 -2.27 2.61 -1.77
CA SER A 82 -1.45 3.45 -2.64
C SER A 82 -0.02 3.59 -2.14
N ALA A 83 0.19 3.77 -0.83
CA ALA A 83 1.51 3.90 -0.23
C ALA A 83 2.32 2.61 -0.37
N ILE A 84 1.70 1.46 -0.07
CA ILE A 84 2.34 0.13 -0.16
C ILE A 84 2.67 -0.22 -1.60
N ASP A 85 1.70 -0.10 -2.54
CA ASP A 85 1.90 -0.41 -3.94
C ASP A 85 2.98 0.45 -4.59
N ASN A 86 2.88 1.77 -4.48
CA ASN A 86 3.82 2.69 -5.10
C ASN A 86 5.23 2.56 -4.53
N THR A 87 5.38 2.31 -3.22
CA THR A 87 6.69 2.07 -2.61
C THR A 87 7.26 0.72 -3.04
N THR A 88 6.45 -0.33 -3.08
CA THR A 88 6.86 -1.65 -3.58
C THR A 88 7.40 -1.55 -5.00
N ARG A 89 6.70 -0.84 -5.89
CA ARG A 89 7.16 -0.59 -7.27
C ARG A 89 8.46 0.18 -7.34
N LYS A 90 8.56 1.26 -6.57
CA LYS A 90 9.77 2.07 -6.52
C LYS A 90 10.97 1.21 -6.16
N LEU A 91 10.90 0.43 -5.08
CA LEU A 91 11.98 -0.43 -4.64
C LEU A 91 12.29 -1.54 -5.66
N MET A 92 11.26 -2.10 -6.31
CA MET A 92 11.46 -3.08 -7.39
C MET A 92 12.11 -2.48 -8.63
N SER A 93 11.77 -1.24 -9.00
CA SER A 93 12.44 -0.53 -10.10
C SER A 93 13.92 -0.24 -9.81
N GLU A 94 14.30 -0.23 -8.55
CA GLU A 94 15.68 -0.12 -8.06
C GLU A 94 16.38 -1.50 -7.92
N GLY A 95 15.76 -2.57 -8.44
CA GLY A 95 16.33 -3.93 -8.43
C GLY A 95 16.15 -4.69 -7.12
N GLN A 96 15.37 -4.17 -6.17
CA GLN A 96 15.11 -4.82 -4.89
C GLN A 96 13.93 -5.80 -4.96
N ARG A 97 13.81 -6.67 -3.94
CA ARG A 97 12.65 -7.54 -3.71
C ARG A 97 12.01 -7.18 -2.36
N PRO A 98 11.16 -6.14 -2.33
CA PRO A 98 10.66 -5.53 -1.09
C PRO A 98 9.42 -6.27 -0.54
N LEU A 99 9.59 -7.46 0.00
CA LEU A 99 8.51 -8.29 0.56
C LEU A 99 7.87 -7.72 1.83
N ALA A 100 8.55 -6.79 2.53
CA ALA A 100 8.17 -6.35 3.85
C ALA A 100 7.62 -4.90 3.90
N VAL A 101 7.25 -4.32 2.77
CA VAL A 101 6.76 -2.93 2.70
C VAL A 101 5.49 -2.76 3.52
N GLY A 102 4.45 -3.57 3.25
CA GLY A 102 3.19 -3.53 3.98
C GLY A 102 3.35 -3.88 5.47
N PHE A 103 4.19 -4.88 5.78
CA PHE A 103 4.48 -5.25 7.17
C PHE A 103 5.03 -4.08 8.00
N PHE A 104 6.07 -3.40 7.52
CA PHE A 104 6.66 -2.30 8.28
C PHE A 104 5.75 -1.08 8.30
N PHE A 105 4.99 -0.82 7.25
CA PHE A 105 4.02 0.26 7.22
C PHE A 105 2.93 0.06 8.28
N SER A 106 2.26 -1.09 8.28
CA SER A 106 1.22 -1.42 9.24
C SER A 106 1.73 -1.49 10.69
N LEU A 107 2.96 -1.98 10.87
CA LEU A 107 3.58 -2.03 12.20
C LEU A 107 3.82 -0.62 12.76
N GLY A 108 4.31 0.31 11.92
CA GLY A 108 4.49 1.71 12.30
C GLY A 108 3.17 2.38 12.64
N HIS A 109 2.17 2.21 11.79
CA HIS A 109 0.82 2.73 11.99
C HIS A 109 0.19 2.18 13.27
N SER A 110 0.21 0.86 13.46
CA SER A 110 -0.32 0.21 14.68
C SER A 110 0.36 0.68 15.96
N SER A 111 1.63 1.09 15.90
CA SER A 111 2.35 1.60 17.08
C SER A 111 1.68 2.83 17.67
N VAL A 112 1.13 3.71 16.83
CA VAL A 112 0.38 4.89 17.28
C VAL A 112 -0.93 4.45 17.95
N VAL A 113 -1.66 3.53 17.31
CA VAL A 113 -2.92 3.00 17.84
C VAL A 113 -2.71 2.32 19.19
N PHE A 114 -1.63 1.53 19.35
CA PHE A 114 -1.24 0.95 20.64
C PHE A 114 -0.97 2.00 21.70
N LEU A 115 -0.16 3.02 21.36
CA LEU A 115 0.20 4.09 22.27
C LEU A 115 -1.06 4.81 22.80
N LEU A 116 -1.97 5.17 21.91
CA LEU A 116 -3.19 5.87 22.28
C LEU A 116 -4.13 5.01 23.12
N THR A 117 -4.28 3.73 22.79
CA THR A 117 -5.09 2.81 23.58
C THR A 117 -4.50 2.65 25.00
N ILE A 118 -3.17 2.59 25.12
CA ILE A 118 -2.49 2.53 26.41
C ILE A 118 -2.76 3.82 27.21
N LEU A 119 -2.61 4.98 26.59
CA LEU A 119 -2.88 6.28 27.24
C LEU A 119 -4.33 6.39 27.72
N LEU A 120 -5.28 5.94 26.91
CA LEU A 120 -6.68 5.84 27.28
C LEU A 120 -6.87 4.89 28.47
N GLY A 121 -6.20 3.73 28.46
CA GLY A 121 -6.25 2.73 29.51
C GLY A 121 -5.73 3.21 30.87
N PHE A 122 -4.78 4.15 30.86
CA PHE A 122 -4.34 4.83 32.09
C PHE A 122 -5.29 5.94 32.57
N GLY A 123 -6.47 6.07 31.96
CA GLY A 123 -7.52 6.95 32.41
C GLY A 123 -7.26 8.43 32.15
N ILE A 124 -6.53 8.76 31.09
CA ILE A 124 -6.36 10.15 30.65
C ILE A 124 -7.70 10.64 30.05
N LYS A 125 -8.62 11.04 30.96
CA LYS A 125 -9.97 11.48 30.57
C LYS A 125 -9.98 12.63 29.58
N THR A 126 -9.00 13.52 29.65
CA THR A 126 -8.84 14.62 28.71
C THR A 126 -8.54 14.12 27.29
N LEU A 127 -7.79 13.03 27.14
CA LEU A 127 -7.54 12.43 25.84
C LEU A 127 -8.81 11.82 25.26
N GLY A 128 -9.57 11.08 26.07
CA GLY A 128 -10.85 10.50 25.63
C GLY A 128 -11.87 11.54 25.19
N SER A 129 -12.00 12.66 25.92
CA SER A 129 -12.89 13.75 25.53
C SER A 129 -12.45 14.46 24.25
N GLN A 130 -11.15 14.58 24.03
CA GLN A 130 -10.58 15.19 22.84
C GLN A 130 -10.73 14.28 21.59
N LEU A 131 -10.57 12.96 21.75
CA LEU A 131 -10.72 12.01 20.66
C LEU A 131 -12.18 11.77 20.25
N ASN A 132 -13.14 11.96 21.16
CA ASN A 132 -14.57 11.79 20.89
C ASN A 132 -15.27 13.09 20.46
N ASN A 133 -14.53 14.18 20.32
CA ASN A 133 -15.08 15.46 19.91
C ASN A 133 -14.45 15.90 18.59
N ASP A 134 -15.23 15.84 17.51
CA ASP A 134 -14.81 16.21 16.16
C ASP A 134 -14.29 17.66 16.07
N ASP A 135 -14.74 18.55 16.95
CA ASP A 135 -14.29 19.94 17.06
C ASP A 135 -13.05 20.11 17.95
N SER A 136 -12.46 19.02 18.45
CA SER A 136 -11.30 19.13 19.34
C SER A 136 -10.05 19.59 18.59
N ALA A 137 -9.21 20.40 19.26
CA ALA A 137 -7.93 20.84 18.71
C ALA A 137 -7.02 19.63 18.40
N LEU A 138 -7.05 18.59 19.24
CA LEU A 138 -6.25 17.37 19.02
C LEU A 138 -6.66 16.68 17.72
N GLN A 139 -7.94 16.42 17.54
CA GLN A 139 -8.44 15.73 16.34
C GLN A 139 -8.22 16.57 15.07
N HIS A 140 -8.46 17.88 15.16
CA HIS A 140 -8.21 18.79 14.06
C HIS A 140 -6.73 18.78 13.61
N TYR A 141 -5.78 18.98 14.55
CA TYR A 141 -4.36 19.04 14.17
C TYR A 141 -3.78 17.68 13.79
N THR A 142 -4.17 16.59 14.45
CA THR A 142 -3.68 15.25 14.08
C THR A 142 -4.24 14.81 12.73
N GLY A 143 -5.54 15.03 12.47
CA GLY A 143 -6.14 14.80 11.16
C GLY A 143 -5.47 15.61 10.05
N LEU A 144 -5.23 16.91 10.28
CA LEU A 144 -4.52 17.76 9.33
C LEU A 144 -3.10 17.25 9.03
N ILE A 145 -2.36 16.84 10.07
CA ILE A 145 -1.01 16.27 9.90
C ILE A 145 -1.07 14.98 9.09
N GLY A 146 -1.96 14.05 9.43
CA GLY A 146 -2.08 12.76 8.75
C GLY A 146 -2.43 12.92 7.27
N ILE A 147 -3.49 13.65 6.96
CA ILE A 147 -3.89 13.92 5.56
C ILE A 147 -2.79 14.66 4.80
N SER A 148 -2.08 15.61 5.44
CA SER A 148 -0.97 16.34 4.81
C SER A 148 0.21 15.42 4.50
N VAL A 149 0.58 14.54 5.42
CA VAL A 149 1.66 13.57 5.23
C VAL A 149 1.29 12.57 4.14
N SER A 150 0.11 11.96 4.23
CA SER A 150 -0.41 11.01 3.25
C SER A 150 -0.50 11.63 1.86
N GLY A 151 -1.22 12.75 1.71
CA GLY A 151 -1.40 13.44 0.43
C GLY A 151 -0.09 13.87 -0.20
N THR A 152 0.80 14.48 0.58
CA THR A 152 2.13 14.91 0.09
C THR A 152 2.98 13.71 -0.32
N PHE A 153 3.02 12.64 0.48
CA PHE A 153 3.76 11.43 0.15
C PHE A 153 3.24 10.79 -1.14
N LEU A 154 1.92 10.63 -1.27
CA LEU A 154 1.32 10.03 -2.46
C LEU A 154 1.56 10.88 -3.72
N MET A 155 1.49 12.20 -3.62
CA MET A 155 1.83 13.09 -4.74
C MET A 155 3.29 12.95 -5.15
N ILE A 156 4.22 12.95 -4.21
CA ILE A 156 5.66 12.79 -4.50
C ILE A 156 5.93 11.44 -5.16
N ILE A 157 5.47 10.33 -4.56
CA ILE A 157 5.74 8.99 -5.08
C ILE A 157 4.99 8.76 -6.41
N GLY A 158 3.78 9.30 -6.57
CA GLY A 158 3.01 9.26 -7.80
C GLY A 158 3.71 9.99 -8.96
N ILE A 159 4.24 11.20 -8.71
CA ILE A 159 5.03 11.96 -9.70
C ILE A 159 6.31 11.21 -10.07
N LEU A 160 7.02 10.64 -9.11
CA LEU A 160 8.22 9.84 -9.38
C LEU A 160 7.92 8.63 -10.26
N ASN A 161 6.86 7.91 -9.95
CA ASN A 161 6.42 6.76 -10.75
C ASN A 161 5.90 7.19 -12.13
N LEU A 162 5.30 8.38 -12.26
CA LEU A 162 4.90 8.96 -13.54
C LEU A 162 6.12 9.23 -14.45
N ILE A 163 7.21 9.75 -13.89
CA ILE A 163 8.46 9.97 -14.64
C ILE A 163 9.01 8.63 -15.16
N VAL A 164 9.01 7.61 -14.31
CA VAL A 164 9.42 6.24 -14.71
C VAL A 164 8.49 5.72 -15.80
N LEU A 165 7.18 5.90 -15.67
CA LEU A 165 6.19 5.48 -16.66
C LEU A 165 6.43 6.14 -18.03
N ILE A 166 6.65 7.47 -18.05
CA ILE A 166 6.94 8.21 -19.29
C ILE A 166 8.19 7.64 -19.97
N SER A 167 9.24 7.34 -19.19
CA SER A 167 10.47 6.73 -19.72
C SER A 167 10.21 5.36 -20.33
N ILE A 168 9.43 4.50 -19.65
CA ILE A 168 9.07 3.16 -20.14
C ILE A 168 8.21 3.25 -21.40
N VAL A 169 7.26 4.18 -21.48
CA VAL A 169 6.45 4.42 -22.68
C VAL A 169 7.32 4.88 -23.84
N GLY A 170 8.32 5.75 -23.61
CA GLY A 170 9.29 6.16 -24.61
C GLY A 170 10.06 4.97 -25.21
N VAL A 171 10.54 4.07 -24.35
CA VAL A 171 11.17 2.82 -24.79
C VAL A 171 10.20 1.95 -25.58
N PHE A 172 8.97 1.81 -25.12
CA PHE A 172 7.93 1.04 -25.81
C PHE A 172 7.70 1.55 -27.23
N ILE A 173 7.63 2.86 -27.43
CA ILE A 173 7.46 3.49 -28.76
C ILE A 173 8.66 3.17 -29.66
N LYS A 174 9.89 3.33 -29.17
CA LYS A 174 11.12 2.99 -29.91
C LYS A 174 11.15 1.51 -30.30
N MET A 175 10.83 0.60 -29.37
CA MET A 175 10.72 -0.84 -29.65
C MET A 175 9.71 -1.14 -30.76
N ARG A 176 8.56 -0.45 -30.77
CA ARG A 176 7.52 -0.60 -31.79
C ARG A 176 7.98 -0.14 -33.16
N GLN A 177 8.93 0.79 -33.24
CA GLN A 177 9.55 1.30 -34.49
C GLN A 177 10.72 0.46 -35.00
N GLY A 178 11.05 -0.66 -34.32
CA GLY A 178 12.15 -1.55 -34.69
C GLY A 178 13.54 -1.09 -34.26
N ALA A 179 13.65 0.03 -33.52
CA ALA A 179 14.89 0.55 -32.95
C ALA A 179 15.06 0.05 -31.53
N TYR A 180 15.36 -1.25 -31.34
CA TYR A 180 15.57 -1.82 -30.00
C TYR A 180 17.06 -2.00 -29.73
N ASN A 181 17.54 -1.35 -28.64
CA ASN A 181 18.86 -1.60 -28.06
C ASN A 181 18.70 -1.80 -26.55
N GLU A 182 19.13 -2.94 -26.04
CA GLU A 182 18.98 -3.34 -24.65
C GLU A 182 19.81 -2.44 -23.71
N GLU A 183 20.99 -1.98 -24.16
CA GLU A 183 21.84 -1.02 -23.42
C GLU A 183 21.20 0.38 -23.32
N GLU A 184 20.46 0.81 -24.34
CA GLU A 184 19.73 2.09 -24.33
C GLU A 184 18.53 2.05 -23.41
N LEU A 185 17.90 0.87 -23.28
CA LEU A 185 16.82 0.63 -22.29
C LEU A 185 17.31 0.81 -20.87
N GLU A 186 18.43 0.21 -20.50
CA GLU A 186 19.02 0.35 -19.16
C GLU A 186 19.46 1.80 -18.90
N LYS A 187 20.11 2.47 -19.85
CA LYS A 187 20.50 3.89 -19.74
C LYS A 187 19.31 4.84 -19.58
N HIS A 188 18.19 4.60 -20.28
CA HIS A 188 16.99 5.43 -20.14
C HIS A 188 16.23 5.17 -18.84
N LEU A 189 16.29 3.97 -18.29
CA LEU A 189 15.77 3.67 -16.95
C LEU A 189 16.61 4.34 -15.87
N ASP A 190 17.90 4.55 -16.10
CA ASP A 190 18.84 5.23 -15.20
C ASP A 190 18.88 6.75 -15.35
N SER A 191 18.49 7.31 -16.51
CA SER A 191 18.52 8.76 -16.79
C SER A 191 17.36 9.49 -16.11
N ARG A 192 17.47 9.65 -14.81
CA ARG A 192 16.51 10.35 -13.96
C ARG A 192 16.74 11.87 -14.06
N GLY A 193 15.94 12.55 -14.90
CA GLY A 193 16.07 13.97 -15.22
C GLY A 193 15.94 14.94 -14.02
N LEU A 194 15.84 16.25 -14.36
CA LEU A 194 15.80 17.41 -13.44
C LEU A 194 14.87 17.25 -12.22
N LEU A 195 13.70 16.60 -12.37
CA LEU A 195 12.76 16.37 -11.27
C LEU A 195 13.32 15.46 -10.17
N MET A 196 14.17 14.47 -10.52
CA MET A 196 14.90 13.68 -9.52
C MET A 196 15.92 14.48 -8.73
N ARG A 197 16.34 15.64 -9.23
CA ARG A 197 17.23 16.55 -8.50
C ARG A 197 16.49 17.22 -7.33
N PHE A 198 15.19 17.53 -7.49
CA PHE A 198 14.36 18.14 -6.45
C PHE A 198 13.73 17.09 -5.51
N PHE A 199 13.11 16.05 -6.06
CA PHE A 199 12.42 15.03 -5.26
C PHE A 199 13.30 13.83 -4.88
N GLY A 200 14.44 13.68 -5.53
CA GLY A 200 15.38 12.58 -5.28
C GLY A 200 15.87 12.47 -3.84
N PRO A 201 16.15 13.56 -3.10
CA PRO A 201 16.54 13.47 -1.70
C PRO A 201 15.45 12.84 -0.81
N ILE A 202 14.18 13.15 -1.07
CA ILE A 202 13.03 12.60 -0.33
C ILE A 202 12.79 11.15 -0.75
N ALA A 203 12.75 10.88 -2.06
CA ALA A 203 12.56 9.54 -2.60
C ALA A 203 13.68 8.57 -2.20
N ARG A 204 14.93 9.04 -2.17
CA ARG A 204 16.09 8.24 -1.71
C ARG A 204 16.03 7.90 -0.23
N ARG A 205 15.22 8.57 0.58
CA ARG A 205 15.06 8.24 1.99
C ARG A 205 14.33 6.92 2.20
N ILE A 206 13.44 6.53 1.27
CA ILE A 206 12.78 5.22 1.32
C ILE A 206 13.48 4.29 0.32
N ASP A 207 14.64 3.79 0.70
CA ASP A 207 15.49 2.88 -0.09
C ASP A 207 15.44 1.42 0.42
N ALA A 208 14.62 1.16 1.44
CA ALA A 208 14.45 -0.16 2.04
C ALA A 208 13.06 -0.30 2.67
N SER A 209 12.54 -1.54 2.71
CA SER A 209 11.18 -1.82 3.26
C SER A 209 11.01 -1.35 4.70
N TRP A 210 12.03 -1.46 5.57
CA TRP A 210 11.93 -1.07 6.97
C TRP A 210 11.70 0.44 7.18
N LYS A 211 12.07 1.26 6.21
CA LYS A 211 11.82 2.71 6.24
C LYS A 211 10.34 3.08 6.09
N MET A 212 9.50 2.11 5.78
CA MET A 212 8.05 2.27 5.83
C MET A 212 7.51 2.34 7.26
N TYR A 213 8.26 1.86 8.26
CA TYR A 213 7.84 1.95 9.66
C TYR A 213 7.67 3.40 10.15
N PRO A 214 8.68 4.30 10.05
CA PRO A 214 8.47 5.70 10.40
C PRO A 214 7.40 6.40 9.55
N LEU A 215 7.24 6.01 8.29
CA LEU A 215 6.15 6.52 7.46
C LEU A 215 4.79 6.06 7.98
N GLY A 216 4.65 4.80 8.36
CA GLY A 216 3.44 4.26 8.99
C GLY A 216 3.07 4.99 10.28
N ILE A 217 4.07 5.34 11.13
CA ILE A 217 3.82 6.19 12.31
C ILE A 217 3.22 7.54 11.91
N LEU A 218 3.78 8.20 10.87
CA LEU A 218 3.28 9.50 10.43
C LEU A 218 1.86 9.42 9.88
N PHE A 219 1.51 8.34 9.18
CA PHE A 219 0.14 8.08 8.73
C PHE A 219 -0.79 7.83 9.92
N GLY A 220 -0.38 7.02 10.89
CA GLY A 220 -1.17 6.71 12.09
C GLY A 220 -1.38 7.88 13.06
N LEU A 221 -0.66 9.00 12.88
CA LEU A 221 -0.95 10.23 13.62
C LEU A 221 -2.18 10.98 13.08
N GLY A 222 -2.64 10.63 11.89
CA GLY A 222 -3.84 11.19 11.30
C GLY A 222 -5.07 10.37 11.69
N PHE A 223 -5.86 10.81 12.65
CA PHE A 223 -7.13 10.16 13.05
C PHE A 223 -8.26 10.55 12.10
N ASP A 224 -8.06 10.39 10.81
CA ASP A 224 -9.00 10.79 9.77
C ASP A 224 -9.92 9.64 9.31
N THR A 225 -9.67 8.42 9.78
CA THR A 225 -10.44 7.25 9.37
C THR A 225 -11.44 6.79 10.43
N ALA A 226 -12.67 6.49 9.98
CA ALA A 226 -13.73 5.98 10.85
C ALA A 226 -13.35 4.65 11.55
N THR A 227 -12.40 3.92 11.02
CA THR A 227 -11.92 2.64 11.57
C THR A 227 -11.03 2.83 12.79
N GLU A 228 -10.11 3.79 12.77
CA GLU A 228 -9.27 4.14 13.92
C GLU A 228 -10.08 4.82 15.01
N VAL A 229 -10.89 5.82 14.63
CA VAL A 229 -11.80 6.48 15.56
C VAL A 229 -12.73 5.48 16.21
N GLY A 230 -13.29 4.53 15.45
CA GLY A 230 -14.14 3.46 15.97
C GLY A 230 -13.41 2.59 17.01
N LEU A 231 -12.15 2.23 16.79
CA LEU A 231 -11.37 1.49 17.78
C LEU A 231 -11.09 2.31 19.04
N LEU A 232 -10.75 3.60 18.88
CA LEU A 232 -10.47 4.48 20.02
C LEU A 232 -11.73 4.79 20.83
N ILE A 233 -12.90 4.91 20.20
CA ILE A 233 -14.20 5.00 20.90
C ILE A 233 -14.46 3.73 21.70
N LEU A 234 -14.20 2.56 21.10
CA LEU A 234 -14.36 1.28 21.78
C LEU A 234 -13.42 1.14 23.01
N ALA A 235 -12.17 1.57 22.85
CA ALA A 235 -11.21 1.63 23.95
C ALA A 235 -11.63 2.66 25.03
N GLY A 236 -12.09 3.84 24.61
CA GLY A 236 -12.58 4.88 25.52
C GLY A 236 -13.81 4.46 26.32
N SER A 237 -14.79 3.83 25.68
CA SER A 237 -15.97 3.27 26.37
C SER A 237 -15.59 2.18 27.38
N SER A 238 -14.58 1.38 27.07
CA SER A 238 -14.00 0.38 27.98
C SER A 238 -13.36 1.04 29.21
N THR A 239 -12.69 2.19 29.04
CA THR A 239 -12.11 2.97 30.13
C THR A 239 -13.22 3.53 31.08
N ILE A 240 -14.29 4.08 30.50
CA ILE A 240 -15.43 4.61 31.24
C ILE A 240 -16.10 3.50 32.06
N ALA A 241 -16.16 2.30 31.52
CA ALA A 241 -16.71 1.13 32.22
C ALA A 241 -15.77 0.55 33.29
N GLY A 242 -14.59 1.14 33.50
CA GLY A 242 -13.63 0.70 34.52
C GLY A 242 -12.90 -0.60 34.23
N LEU A 243 -12.76 -0.96 32.96
CA LEU A 243 -11.97 -2.12 32.56
C LEU A 243 -10.49 -1.93 32.93
N PRO A 244 -9.80 -3.00 33.36
CA PRO A 244 -8.37 -2.91 33.59
C PRO A 244 -7.63 -2.67 32.26
N TRP A 245 -6.58 -1.86 32.31
CA TRP A 245 -5.79 -1.45 31.13
C TRP A 245 -5.29 -2.64 30.30
N TRP A 246 -4.93 -3.77 30.92
CA TRP A 246 -4.45 -4.97 30.24
C TRP A 246 -5.55 -5.66 29.40
N ALA A 247 -6.83 -5.55 29.80
CA ALA A 247 -7.95 -6.06 29.02
C ALA A 247 -8.15 -5.21 27.76
N MET A 248 -8.04 -3.89 27.89
CA MET A 248 -8.21 -2.94 26.80
C MET A 248 -7.12 -3.09 25.72
N ILE A 249 -5.89 -3.41 26.12
CA ILE A 249 -4.77 -3.65 25.16
C ILE A 249 -5.06 -4.82 24.21
N SER A 250 -5.96 -5.74 24.55
CA SER A 250 -6.35 -6.79 23.60
C SER A 250 -6.92 -6.22 22.30
N LEU A 251 -7.60 -5.09 22.33
CA LEU A 251 -8.22 -4.46 21.15
C LEU A 251 -7.21 -4.05 20.09
N PRO A 252 -6.15 -3.26 20.40
CA PRO A 252 -5.15 -2.91 19.39
C PRO A 252 -4.33 -4.12 18.93
N PHE A 253 -4.20 -5.21 19.70
CA PHE A 253 -3.63 -6.45 19.21
C PHE A 253 -4.46 -7.05 18.08
N PHE A 254 -5.78 -7.09 18.20
CA PHE A 254 -6.67 -7.56 17.15
C PHE A 254 -6.67 -6.62 15.94
N PHE A 255 -6.76 -5.32 16.17
CA PHE A 255 -6.70 -4.32 15.09
C PHE A 255 -5.39 -4.43 14.31
N ALA A 256 -4.25 -4.40 15.00
CA ALA A 256 -2.93 -4.54 14.39
C ALA A 256 -2.75 -5.89 13.70
N GLY A 257 -3.27 -6.97 14.29
CA GLY A 257 -3.25 -8.30 13.69
C GLY A 257 -3.98 -8.36 12.36
N GLY A 258 -5.21 -7.81 12.30
CA GLY A 258 -6.00 -7.75 11.08
C GLY A 258 -5.38 -6.86 10.00
N MET A 259 -4.95 -5.66 10.37
CA MET A 259 -4.32 -4.71 9.47
C MET A 259 -2.98 -5.24 8.93
N SER A 260 -2.07 -5.68 9.83
CA SER A 260 -0.76 -6.17 9.42
C SER A 260 -0.84 -7.44 8.56
N LEU A 261 -1.85 -8.28 8.77
CA LEU A 261 -2.08 -9.47 7.95
C LEU A 261 -2.37 -9.06 6.50
N LEU A 262 -3.34 -8.17 6.30
CA LEU A 262 -3.76 -7.77 4.96
C LEU A 262 -2.72 -6.90 4.25
N ASP A 263 -2.11 -5.93 4.91
CA ASP A 263 -1.05 -5.10 4.34
C ASP A 263 0.19 -5.94 3.96
N THR A 264 0.53 -6.96 4.77
CA THR A 264 1.65 -7.86 4.46
C THR A 264 1.33 -8.76 3.27
N ILE A 265 0.08 -9.26 3.19
CA ILE A 265 -0.39 -10.04 2.03
C ILE A 265 -0.37 -9.17 0.78
N ASP A 266 -0.89 -7.94 0.84
CA ASP A 266 -0.93 -7.01 -0.30
C ASP A 266 0.49 -6.69 -0.81
N GLY A 267 1.39 -6.22 0.05
CA GLY A 267 2.77 -5.92 -0.34
C GLY A 267 3.53 -7.14 -0.88
N SER A 268 3.32 -8.32 -0.29
CA SER A 268 3.92 -9.56 -0.77
C SER A 268 3.33 -10.00 -2.11
N PHE A 269 2.00 -9.93 -2.26
CA PHE A 269 1.31 -10.27 -3.51
C PHE A 269 1.78 -9.36 -4.65
N MET A 270 1.86 -8.05 -4.43
CA MET A 270 2.36 -7.09 -5.40
C MET A 270 3.79 -7.40 -5.83
N ASN A 271 4.67 -7.77 -4.89
CA ASN A 271 6.03 -8.20 -5.22
C ASN A 271 6.05 -9.42 -6.15
N PHE A 272 5.22 -10.42 -5.91
CA PHE A 272 5.14 -11.60 -6.77
C PHE A 272 4.51 -11.31 -8.12
N ALA A 273 3.43 -10.55 -8.14
CA ALA A 273 2.73 -10.17 -9.38
C ALA A 273 3.68 -9.40 -10.31
N TYR A 274 4.43 -8.45 -9.78
CA TYR A 274 5.41 -7.69 -10.56
C TYR A 274 6.63 -8.52 -10.94
N GLY A 275 7.14 -9.37 -10.05
CA GLY A 275 8.25 -10.28 -10.35
C GLY A 275 7.96 -11.22 -11.52
N TRP A 276 6.73 -11.72 -11.63
CA TRP A 276 6.30 -12.52 -12.76
C TRP A 276 6.21 -11.68 -14.05
N ALA A 277 5.69 -10.47 -13.99
CA ALA A 277 5.59 -9.57 -15.13
C ALA A 277 6.97 -9.22 -15.72
N PHE A 278 8.03 -9.20 -14.91
CA PHE A 278 9.39 -8.83 -15.32
C PHE A 278 10.24 -9.97 -15.86
N SER A 279 9.68 -11.18 -16.03
CA SER A 279 10.44 -12.36 -16.46
C SER A 279 10.92 -12.36 -17.92
N LYS A 280 10.30 -11.57 -18.82
CA LYS A 280 10.68 -11.43 -20.24
C LYS A 280 10.67 -9.95 -20.65
N PRO A 281 11.63 -9.47 -21.51
CA PRO A 281 11.76 -8.05 -21.81
C PRO A 281 10.48 -7.39 -22.34
N VAL A 282 9.83 -7.98 -23.35
CA VAL A 282 8.59 -7.44 -23.95
C VAL A 282 7.44 -7.48 -22.98
N ARG A 283 7.32 -8.58 -22.21
CA ARG A 283 6.31 -8.73 -21.16
C ARG A 283 6.53 -7.71 -20.05
N LYS A 284 7.78 -7.53 -19.62
CA LYS A 284 8.20 -6.54 -18.63
C LYS A 284 7.72 -5.14 -19.01
N VAL A 285 7.97 -4.70 -20.25
CA VAL A 285 7.56 -3.37 -20.71
C VAL A 285 6.05 -3.24 -20.74
N TYR A 286 5.32 -4.20 -21.32
CA TYR A 286 3.86 -4.16 -21.42
C TYR A 286 3.16 -4.08 -20.05
N TYR A 287 3.46 -5.03 -19.15
CA TYR A 287 2.85 -5.05 -17.82
C TYR A 287 3.30 -3.88 -16.97
N ASN A 288 4.56 -3.46 -17.09
CA ASN A 288 5.05 -2.31 -16.34
C ASN A 288 4.32 -1.02 -16.73
N ILE A 289 4.02 -0.80 -18.02
CA ILE A 289 3.21 0.35 -18.47
C ILE A 289 1.82 0.30 -17.84
N ILE A 290 1.11 -0.83 -17.97
CA ILE A 290 -0.29 -0.93 -17.51
C ILE A 290 -0.38 -0.77 -16.00
N ILE A 291 0.39 -1.55 -15.28
CA ILE A 291 0.29 -1.59 -13.82
C ILE A 291 0.88 -0.32 -13.20
N THR A 292 2.04 0.20 -13.69
CA THR A 292 2.58 1.49 -13.22
C THR A 292 1.63 2.64 -13.56
N GLY A 293 1.00 2.60 -14.74
CA GLY A 293 0.01 3.60 -15.11
C GLY A 293 -1.18 3.63 -14.16
N LEU A 294 -1.70 2.47 -13.78
CA LEU A 294 -2.78 2.38 -12.79
C LEU A 294 -2.33 2.90 -11.42
N SER A 295 -1.16 2.48 -10.91
CA SER A 295 -0.64 2.95 -9.63
C SER A 295 -0.41 4.46 -9.59
N VAL A 296 0.13 5.01 -10.68
CA VAL A 296 0.30 6.46 -10.82
C VAL A 296 -1.05 7.17 -10.79
N ALA A 297 -2.03 6.67 -11.54
CA ALA A 297 -3.37 7.25 -11.57
C ALA A 297 -4.00 7.25 -10.17
N VAL A 298 -3.90 6.12 -9.45
CA VAL A 298 -4.42 5.99 -8.07
C VAL A 298 -3.70 6.92 -7.11
N ALA A 299 -2.36 6.94 -7.11
CA ALA A 299 -1.59 7.76 -6.19
C ALA A 299 -1.84 9.27 -6.42
N LEU A 300 -1.87 9.72 -7.66
CA LEU A 300 -2.13 11.13 -7.98
C LEU A 300 -3.60 11.50 -7.71
N PHE A 301 -4.54 10.59 -7.93
CA PHE A 301 -5.94 10.81 -7.60
C PHE A 301 -6.16 10.93 -6.10
N VAL A 302 -5.70 9.95 -5.32
CA VAL A 302 -5.88 9.93 -3.86
C VAL A 302 -5.11 11.08 -3.21
N GLY A 303 -3.83 11.25 -3.53
CA GLY A 303 -3.01 12.33 -2.98
C GLY A 303 -3.51 13.72 -3.39
N GLY A 304 -3.94 13.89 -4.65
CA GLY A 304 -4.52 15.14 -5.13
C GLY A 304 -5.84 15.46 -4.42
N LEU A 305 -6.70 14.47 -4.22
CA LEU A 305 -7.95 14.62 -3.50
C LEU A 305 -7.72 15.02 -2.03
N GLN A 306 -6.79 14.37 -1.34
CA GLN A 306 -6.41 14.73 0.03
C GLN A 306 -5.89 16.17 0.13
N ILE A 307 -5.06 16.60 -0.80
CA ILE A 307 -4.57 17.98 -0.85
C ILE A 307 -5.73 18.96 -1.10
N LEU A 308 -6.66 18.65 -2.01
CA LEU A 308 -7.85 19.47 -2.24
C LEU A 308 -8.72 19.57 -0.98
N GLN A 309 -8.91 18.47 -0.26
CA GLN A 309 -9.65 18.45 1.01
C GLN A 309 -9.00 19.34 2.05
N ILE A 310 -7.66 19.30 2.19
CA ILE A 310 -6.91 20.19 3.10
C ILE A 310 -7.15 21.65 2.73
N PHE A 311 -6.99 22.02 1.46
CA PHE A 311 -7.20 23.41 1.02
C PHE A 311 -8.64 23.85 1.24
N ALA A 312 -9.62 23.02 0.90
CA ALA A 312 -11.03 23.31 1.12
C ALA A 312 -11.35 23.59 2.59
N GLN A 313 -10.83 22.75 3.50
CA GLN A 313 -11.03 22.89 4.95
C GLN A 313 -10.29 24.09 5.54
N GLN A 314 -9.00 24.25 5.23
CA GLN A 314 -8.17 25.30 5.84
C GLN A 314 -8.50 26.71 5.33
N LEU A 315 -8.91 26.83 4.09
CA LEU A 315 -9.25 28.11 3.46
C LEU A 315 -10.76 28.37 3.40
N ASN A 316 -11.58 27.46 3.99
CA ASN A 316 -13.05 27.52 3.96
C ASN A 316 -13.59 27.72 2.55
N LEU A 317 -13.04 26.98 1.56
CA LEU A 317 -13.45 27.06 0.17
C LEU A 317 -14.73 26.24 -0.03
N THR A 318 -15.72 26.84 -0.70
CA THR A 318 -17.04 26.25 -0.97
C THR A 318 -17.40 26.33 -2.44
N GLY A 319 -18.30 25.45 -2.88
CA GLY A 319 -18.81 25.38 -4.25
C GLY A 319 -17.97 24.52 -5.19
N GLY A 320 -18.63 23.94 -6.19
CA GLY A 320 -18.01 23.21 -7.29
C GLY A 320 -17.10 22.07 -6.88
N ILE A 321 -15.82 22.15 -7.27
CA ILE A 321 -14.82 21.12 -7.03
C ILE A 321 -14.52 20.91 -5.52
N TRP A 322 -14.63 21.97 -4.72
CA TRP A 322 -14.33 21.92 -3.29
C TRP A 322 -15.35 21.10 -2.53
N ASP A 323 -16.64 21.35 -2.77
CA ASP A 323 -17.73 20.58 -2.15
C ASP A 323 -17.68 19.11 -2.61
N SER A 324 -17.38 18.89 -3.90
CA SER A 324 -17.22 17.53 -4.43
C SER A 324 -16.05 16.80 -3.78
N ALA A 325 -14.93 17.47 -3.55
CA ALA A 325 -13.76 16.89 -2.89
C ALA A 325 -14.06 16.55 -1.43
N LEU A 326 -14.73 17.45 -0.70
CA LEU A 326 -15.10 17.21 0.70
C LEU A 326 -16.15 16.11 0.85
N ALA A 327 -17.07 15.97 -0.11
CA ALA A 327 -18.08 14.92 -0.10
C ALA A 327 -17.53 13.53 -0.47
N PHE A 328 -16.32 13.46 -1.05
CA PHE A 328 -15.76 12.20 -1.50
C PHE A 328 -15.21 11.40 -0.32
N ASN A 329 -15.76 10.20 -0.12
CA ASN A 329 -15.38 9.31 0.97
C ASN A 329 -14.22 8.40 0.54
N LEU A 330 -13.00 8.73 0.96
CA LEU A 330 -11.79 7.94 0.70
C LEU A 330 -11.82 6.55 1.36
N ASN A 331 -12.54 6.39 2.48
CA ASN A 331 -12.65 5.08 3.16
C ASN A 331 -13.34 4.01 2.28
N SER A 332 -14.24 4.43 1.38
CA SER A 332 -14.89 3.51 0.43
C SER A 332 -14.10 3.32 -0.85
N ALA A 333 -13.21 4.26 -1.18
CA ALA A 333 -12.43 4.24 -2.42
C ALA A 333 -11.45 3.06 -2.48
N GLY A 334 -10.92 2.61 -1.35
CA GLY A 334 -9.97 1.51 -1.27
C GLY A 334 -10.49 0.22 -1.91
N TYR A 335 -11.74 -0.13 -1.68
CA TYR A 335 -12.35 -1.32 -2.33
C TYR A 335 -12.40 -1.20 -3.85
N PHE A 336 -12.73 -0.01 -4.38
CA PHE A 336 -12.71 0.26 -5.81
C PHE A 336 -11.30 0.21 -6.39
N ILE A 337 -10.31 0.67 -5.63
CA ILE A 337 -8.89 0.63 -6.01
C ILE A 337 -8.43 -0.82 -6.13
N VAL A 338 -8.62 -1.65 -5.08
CA VAL A 338 -8.30 -3.08 -5.13
C VAL A 338 -9.00 -3.77 -6.27
N GLY A 339 -10.32 -3.55 -6.41
CA GLY A 339 -11.09 -4.09 -7.52
C GLY A 339 -10.52 -3.68 -8.90
N SER A 340 -10.11 -2.41 -9.05
CA SER A 340 -9.49 -1.92 -10.30
C SER A 340 -8.16 -2.61 -10.60
N PHE A 341 -7.30 -2.83 -9.60
CA PHE A 341 -6.06 -3.57 -9.76
C PHE A 341 -6.31 -5.00 -10.25
N VAL A 342 -7.24 -5.71 -9.61
CA VAL A 342 -7.62 -7.07 -10.01
C VAL A 342 -8.17 -7.11 -11.44
N VAL A 343 -9.09 -6.22 -11.78
CA VAL A 343 -9.72 -6.15 -13.10
C VAL A 343 -8.68 -5.79 -14.17
N VAL A 344 -7.90 -4.74 -13.96
CA VAL A 344 -6.88 -4.30 -14.93
C VAL A 344 -5.84 -5.39 -15.13
N TRP A 345 -5.41 -6.07 -14.04
CA TRP A 345 -4.48 -7.18 -14.13
C TRP A 345 -5.07 -8.37 -14.90
N ALA A 346 -6.32 -8.76 -14.64
CA ALA A 346 -7.00 -9.81 -15.37
C ALA A 346 -7.16 -9.46 -16.86
N VAL A 347 -7.59 -8.24 -17.17
CA VAL A 347 -7.72 -7.74 -18.55
C VAL A 347 -6.36 -7.74 -19.24
N ALA A 348 -5.31 -7.28 -18.59
CA ALA A 348 -3.97 -7.27 -19.14
C ALA A 348 -3.47 -8.69 -19.49
N LEU A 349 -3.73 -9.68 -18.62
CA LEU A 349 -3.45 -11.09 -18.86
C LEU A 349 -4.22 -11.64 -20.07
N LEU A 350 -5.53 -11.33 -20.14
CA LEU A 350 -6.38 -11.78 -21.24
C LEU A 350 -5.92 -11.16 -22.59
N LEU A 351 -5.66 -9.87 -22.61
CA LEU A 351 -5.16 -9.17 -23.80
C LEU A 351 -3.79 -9.71 -24.23
N TRP A 352 -2.89 -10.01 -23.26
CA TRP A 352 -1.61 -10.63 -23.58
C TRP A 352 -1.79 -12.01 -24.23
N LYS A 353 -2.62 -12.87 -23.62
CA LYS A 353 -2.85 -14.25 -24.05
C LYS A 353 -3.56 -14.31 -25.41
N TYR A 354 -4.71 -13.63 -25.53
CA TYR A 354 -5.55 -13.69 -26.71
C TYR A 354 -5.09 -12.73 -27.83
N GLY A 355 -4.47 -11.61 -27.49
CA GLY A 355 -3.90 -10.65 -28.43
C GLY A 355 -2.62 -11.13 -29.11
N LYS A 356 -2.05 -12.26 -28.66
CA LYS A 356 -0.79 -12.83 -29.19
C LYS A 356 0.31 -11.77 -29.31
N ILE A 357 0.42 -10.90 -28.31
CA ILE A 357 1.30 -9.73 -28.35
C ILE A 357 2.75 -10.15 -28.52
N GLU A 358 3.19 -11.24 -27.87
CA GLU A 358 4.55 -11.76 -27.94
C GLU A 358 4.90 -12.23 -29.36
N GLU A 359 4.00 -12.97 -30.05
CA GLU A 359 4.20 -13.46 -31.41
C GLU A 359 4.26 -12.29 -32.42
N ARG A 360 3.34 -11.31 -32.27
CA ARG A 360 3.31 -10.14 -33.18
C ARG A 360 4.58 -9.30 -33.09
N TRP A 361 5.17 -9.21 -31.91
CA TRP A 361 6.39 -8.43 -31.70
C TRP A 361 7.62 -9.17 -32.21
N HIS A 362 7.71 -10.47 -31.96
CA HIS A 362 8.80 -11.30 -32.47
C HIS A 362 8.85 -11.26 -34.00
N ASN A 363 7.69 -11.40 -34.64
CA ASN A 363 7.59 -11.33 -36.10
C ASN A 363 7.99 -9.95 -36.68
N LYS A 364 7.62 -8.85 -36.00
CA LYS A 364 8.04 -7.51 -36.43
C LYS A 364 9.53 -7.24 -36.26
N ALA A 365 10.11 -7.69 -35.13
CA ALA A 365 11.53 -7.55 -34.88
C ALA A 365 12.36 -8.35 -35.92
N HIS A 366 11.92 -9.56 -36.26
CA HIS A 366 12.56 -10.37 -37.27
C HIS A 366 12.45 -9.76 -38.69
N ALA A 367 11.28 -9.22 -39.04
CA ALA A 367 11.09 -8.52 -40.33
C ALA A 367 11.96 -7.26 -40.42
N ALA A 368 12.12 -6.50 -39.35
CA ALA A 368 12.98 -5.32 -39.29
C ALA A 368 14.49 -5.65 -39.35
N GLN A 369 14.92 -6.83 -38.90
CA GLN A 369 16.28 -7.31 -39.04
C GLN A 369 16.59 -7.74 -40.51
N LEU A 370 15.64 -8.41 -41.14
CA LEU A 370 15.78 -8.81 -42.55
C LEU A 370 15.88 -7.60 -43.48
N SER A 371 15.05 -6.57 -43.30
CA SER A 371 15.12 -5.35 -44.12
C SER A 371 16.40 -4.54 -43.92
N ARG A 372 17.05 -4.62 -42.76
CA ARG A 372 18.36 -3.97 -42.52
C ARG A 372 19.55 -4.80 -43.07
N GLY A 373 19.39 -6.11 -43.11
CA GLY A 373 20.40 -7.00 -43.72
C GLY A 373 20.47 -6.89 -45.25
N GLU A 374 19.33 -6.57 -45.89
CA GLU A 374 19.28 -6.35 -47.35
C GLU A 374 19.80 -4.96 -47.80
N GLU A 375 19.89 -3.97 -46.88
CA GLU A 375 20.50 -2.67 -47.17
C GLU A 375 22.04 -2.64 -46.98
N SER A 376 22.63 -3.73 -46.49
CA SER A 376 24.09 -3.81 -46.22
C SER A 376 24.88 -4.65 -47.23
N ASP A 377 24.23 -5.24 -48.22
CA ASP A 377 24.81 -5.90 -49.41
C ASP A 377 24.57 -5.04 -50.66
#